data_3452980c5c0aede4040c16ba7e2fc734
#
_entry.id   3452980c5c0aede4040c16ba7e2fc734
#
_cell.length_a   1.000
_cell.length_b   1.000
_cell.length_c   1.000
_cell.angle_alpha   90.00
_cell.angle_beta   90.00
_cell.angle_gamma   90.00
#
_symmetry.space_group_name_H-M   'P 1'
#
loop_
_entity.id
_entity.type
_entity.pdbx_description
1 polymer ?
#
loop_
_entity_poly.entity_id
_entity_poly.type
_entity_poly.pdbx_seq_one_letter_code
_entity_poly.pdbx_strand_id
1 'polypeptide(L)'
;GGATQQELMTFLNVYRKVGGEFDGLEDGIRFWHPGGPLKPVMIETDVHPGFMTDCQQPLIVALTQAEGESVVHETVYENRFGFTEALNEMGANIVVHQSGLASITRRVPRRPLEQAAVITGPTPLHGADVRVPDLRGGFSHLIAALAAEGTSTVSNVGIISRGYELFIDKLRQLGADFELPS
;
A
#
# COMPACT_ATOMS: atom_id res chain seq x y z
N GLY A 1 -14.92 -6.16 -12.40
CA GLY A 1 -14.63 -7.50 -12.89
C GLY A 1 -13.53 -7.51 -13.91
N GLY A 2 -13.16 -8.70 -14.37
CA GLY A 2 -12.18 -8.88 -15.44
C GLY A 2 -10.74 -9.15 -15.00
N ALA A 3 -10.41 -8.97 -13.73
CA ALA A 3 -9.08 -9.36 -13.23
C ALA A 3 -9.02 -10.89 -13.06
N THR A 4 -7.91 -11.50 -13.51
CA THR A 4 -7.69 -12.93 -13.34
C THR A 4 -6.73 -13.20 -12.17
N GLN A 5 -6.87 -14.39 -11.54
CA GLN A 5 -5.94 -14.80 -10.49
C GLN A 5 -4.50 -14.91 -11.01
N GLN A 6 -4.32 -15.32 -12.25
CA GLN A 6 -3.01 -15.50 -12.84
C GLN A 6 -2.22 -14.19 -12.92
N GLU A 7 -2.89 -13.09 -13.27
CA GLU A 7 -2.26 -11.75 -13.37
C GLU A 7 -1.86 -11.18 -12.00
N LEU A 8 -2.55 -11.59 -10.94
CA LEU A 8 -2.35 -11.09 -9.59
C LEU A 8 -1.72 -12.11 -8.64
N MET A 9 -1.22 -13.24 -9.13
CA MET A 9 -0.80 -14.38 -8.31
C MET A 9 0.13 -13.99 -7.15
N THR A 10 1.15 -13.20 -7.41
CA THR A 10 2.13 -12.80 -6.39
C THR A 10 1.51 -11.86 -5.37
N PHE A 11 0.67 -10.90 -5.80
CA PHE A 11 -0.10 -10.05 -4.91
C PHE A 11 -1.05 -10.88 -4.02
N LEU A 12 -1.80 -11.81 -4.60
CA LEU A 12 -2.75 -12.67 -3.88
C LEU A 12 -2.05 -13.53 -2.80
N ASN A 13 -0.86 -14.03 -3.10
CA ASN A 13 -0.05 -14.78 -2.13
C ASN A 13 0.39 -13.89 -0.95
N VAL A 14 0.80 -12.66 -1.21
CA VAL A 14 1.16 -11.70 -0.15
C VAL A 14 -0.09 -11.30 0.64
N TYR A 15 -1.21 -11.04 -0.04
CA TYR A 15 -2.49 -10.71 0.60
C TYR A 15 -2.92 -11.77 1.62
N ARG A 16 -2.80 -13.06 1.26
CA ARG A 16 -3.05 -14.18 2.20
C ARG A 16 -2.07 -14.22 3.36
N LYS A 17 -0.78 -13.97 3.11
CA LYS A 17 0.24 -13.92 4.18
C LYS A 17 -0.07 -12.84 5.21
N VAL A 18 -0.59 -11.71 4.78
CA VAL A 18 -1.01 -10.60 5.66
C VAL A 18 -2.27 -10.95 6.45
N GLY A 19 -3.07 -11.90 6.00
CA GLY A 19 -4.29 -12.37 6.67
C GLY A 19 -5.57 -12.15 5.88
N GLY A 20 -5.47 -11.65 4.65
CA GLY A 20 -6.60 -11.53 3.73
C GLY A 20 -6.97 -12.88 3.09
N GLU A 21 -8.19 -12.98 2.62
CA GLU A 21 -8.71 -14.14 1.90
C GLU A 21 -9.33 -13.69 0.57
N PHE A 22 -9.34 -14.59 -0.41
CA PHE A 22 -9.97 -14.33 -1.70
C PHE A 22 -10.49 -15.60 -2.36
N ASP A 23 -11.53 -15.43 -3.18
CA ASP A 23 -12.04 -16.44 -4.12
C ASP A 23 -11.97 -15.91 -5.54
N GLY A 24 -11.58 -16.80 -6.48
CA GLY A 24 -11.75 -16.54 -7.91
C GLY A 24 -13.20 -16.79 -8.32
N LEU A 25 -13.76 -15.81 -9.01
CA LEU A 25 -15.10 -15.89 -9.61
C LEU A 25 -14.92 -15.95 -11.13
N GLU A 26 -16.00 -16.27 -11.86
CA GLU A 26 -16.02 -16.33 -13.32
C GLU A 26 -15.65 -14.97 -13.97
N ASP A 27 -16.09 -13.88 -13.33
CA ASP A 27 -15.93 -12.50 -13.81
C ASP A 27 -15.01 -11.63 -12.95
N GLY A 28 -14.23 -12.21 -12.00
CA GLY A 28 -13.35 -11.43 -11.15
C GLY A 28 -12.81 -12.16 -9.93
N ILE A 29 -12.43 -11.39 -8.91
CA ILE A 29 -11.91 -11.90 -7.64
C ILE A 29 -12.68 -11.22 -6.51
N ARG A 30 -13.20 -12.02 -5.59
CA ARG A 30 -13.78 -11.54 -4.33
C ARG A 30 -12.70 -11.53 -3.24
N PHE A 31 -12.57 -10.41 -2.55
CA PHE A 31 -11.65 -10.24 -1.44
C PHE A 31 -12.42 -10.03 -0.13
N TRP A 32 -11.90 -10.57 0.97
CA TRP A 32 -12.41 -10.29 2.32
C TRP A 32 -11.32 -10.50 3.36
N HIS A 33 -11.57 -10.02 4.56
CA HIS A 33 -10.77 -10.30 5.74
C HIS A 33 -11.62 -11.11 6.73
N PRO A 34 -11.14 -12.28 7.18
CA PRO A 34 -11.94 -13.17 8.05
C PRO A 34 -12.03 -12.70 9.50
N GLY A 35 -11.37 -11.60 9.83
CA GLY A 35 -11.23 -11.10 11.20
C GLY A 35 -9.89 -11.50 11.83
N GLY A 36 -9.57 -10.87 12.96
CA GLY A 36 -8.29 -11.05 13.65
C GLY A 36 -7.20 -10.07 13.18
N PRO A 37 -6.00 -10.14 13.77
CA PRO A 37 -4.92 -9.23 13.47
C PRO A 37 -4.31 -9.48 12.09
N LEU A 38 -3.89 -8.41 11.43
CA LEU A 38 -3.04 -8.50 10.26
C LEU A 38 -1.64 -8.98 10.66
N LYS A 39 -1.00 -9.75 9.78
CA LYS A 39 0.32 -10.33 10.03
C LYS A 39 1.41 -9.56 9.29
N PRO A 40 2.60 -9.41 9.89
CA PRO A 40 3.72 -8.77 9.25
C PRO A 40 4.26 -9.66 8.12
N VAL A 41 4.87 -9.02 7.11
CA VAL A 41 5.51 -9.71 5.99
C VAL A 41 6.84 -9.06 5.62
N MET A 42 7.73 -9.86 5.05
CA MET A 42 8.92 -9.38 4.36
C MET A 42 8.75 -9.66 2.88
N ILE A 43 8.82 -8.61 2.05
CA ILE A 43 8.69 -8.70 0.61
C ILE A 43 9.76 -7.87 -0.10
N GLU A 44 10.03 -8.27 -1.33
CA GLU A 44 10.83 -7.53 -2.29
C GLU A 44 9.95 -7.23 -3.51
N THR A 45 9.98 -5.99 -4.00
CA THR A 45 9.30 -5.64 -5.24
C THR A 45 10.07 -6.14 -6.44
N ASP A 46 9.36 -6.41 -7.52
CA ASP A 46 9.95 -6.82 -8.79
C ASP A 46 9.01 -6.43 -9.93
N VAL A 47 9.44 -6.65 -11.15
CA VAL A 47 8.59 -6.61 -12.34
C VAL A 47 7.70 -7.84 -12.38
N HIS A 48 6.57 -7.74 -13.11
CA HIS A 48 5.70 -8.92 -13.32
C HIS A 48 6.50 -10.12 -13.87
N PRO A 49 6.33 -11.35 -13.36
CA PRO A 49 5.32 -11.83 -12.41
C PRO A 49 5.71 -11.74 -10.91
N GLY A 50 6.76 -11.00 -10.56
CA GLY A 50 7.13 -10.72 -9.18
C GLY A 50 6.08 -9.86 -8.46
N PHE A 51 6.37 -9.44 -7.23
CA PHE A 51 5.50 -8.51 -6.50
C PHE A 51 5.65 -7.10 -7.09
N MET A 52 4.67 -6.68 -7.86
CA MET A 52 4.73 -5.43 -8.61
C MET A 52 4.85 -4.21 -7.68
N THR A 53 5.78 -3.33 -8.02
CA THR A 53 6.04 -2.09 -7.27
C THR A 53 4.80 -1.21 -7.09
N ASP A 54 3.83 -1.25 -8.01
CA ASP A 54 2.56 -0.51 -7.88
C ASP A 54 1.64 -1.06 -6.78
N CYS A 55 1.85 -2.29 -6.33
CA CYS A 55 1.11 -2.90 -5.21
C CYS A 55 1.73 -2.60 -3.83
N GLN A 56 2.99 -2.13 -3.78
CA GLN A 56 3.66 -1.96 -2.49
C GLN A 56 3.10 -0.83 -1.64
N GLN A 57 2.72 0.28 -2.27
CA GLN A 57 2.25 1.46 -1.54
C GLN A 57 0.93 1.22 -0.79
N PRO A 58 -0.15 0.70 -1.42
CA PRO A 58 -1.36 0.33 -0.68
C PRO A 58 -1.12 -0.80 0.33
N LEU A 59 -0.20 -1.73 0.04
CA LEU A 59 0.18 -2.76 1.00
C LEU A 59 0.81 -2.16 2.26
N ILE A 60 1.72 -1.20 2.13
CA ILE A 60 2.36 -0.53 3.26
C ILE A 60 1.32 0.11 4.18
N VAL A 61 0.26 0.73 3.64
CA VAL A 61 -0.84 1.25 4.48
C VAL A 61 -1.48 0.13 5.31
N ALA A 62 -1.77 -1.02 4.72
CA ALA A 62 -2.30 -2.17 5.46
C ALA A 62 -1.29 -2.69 6.50
N LEU A 63 0.01 -2.69 6.19
CA LEU A 63 1.05 -3.14 7.11
C LEU A 63 1.25 -2.22 8.32
N THR A 64 0.82 -0.95 8.26
CA THR A 64 0.77 -0.10 9.47
C THR A 64 -0.18 -0.65 10.54
N GLN A 65 -1.12 -1.50 10.15
CA GLN A 65 -2.09 -2.16 11.04
C GLN A 65 -1.72 -3.62 11.36
N ALA A 66 -0.60 -4.14 10.87
CA ALA A 66 -0.15 -5.50 11.14
C ALA A 66 0.56 -5.60 12.52
N GLU A 67 0.37 -6.71 13.23
CA GLU A 67 1.00 -6.95 14.53
C GLU A 67 2.47 -7.38 14.38
N GLY A 68 3.39 -6.43 14.46
CA GLY A 68 4.82 -6.68 14.41
C GLY A 68 5.54 -5.81 13.37
N GLU A 69 6.70 -6.28 12.92
CA GLU A 69 7.57 -5.56 12.00
C GLU A 69 7.49 -6.18 10.61
N SER A 70 7.16 -5.35 9.62
CA SER A 70 7.18 -5.70 8.19
C SER A 70 8.33 -5.01 7.48
N VAL A 71 8.86 -5.64 6.45
CA VAL A 71 9.92 -5.06 5.62
C VAL A 71 9.50 -5.11 4.15
N VAL A 72 9.55 -3.96 3.51
CA VAL A 72 9.32 -3.83 2.06
C VAL A 72 10.59 -3.31 1.41
N HIS A 73 11.22 -4.15 0.57
CA HIS A 73 12.41 -3.82 -0.19
C HIS A 73 12.03 -3.43 -1.61
N GLU A 74 12.32 -2.18 -2.01
CA GLU A 74 12.04 -1.67 -3.34
C GLU A 74 13.29 -1.80 -4.22
N THR A 75 13.15 -2.53 -5.33
CA THR A 75 14.24 -2.83 -6.26
C THR A 75 14.02 -2.31 -7.67
N VAL A 76 12.84 -1.76 -7.95
CA VAL A 76 12.42 -1.37 -9.30
C VAL A 76 12.58 0.13 -9.54
N TYR A 77 12.16 0.98 -8.57
CA TYR A 77 12.14 2.43 -8.72
C TYR A 77 12.87 3.17 -7.60
N GLU A 78 13.54 4.25 -7.97
CA GLU A 78 14.14 5.21 -7.04
C GLU A 78 13.05 6.01 -6.30
N ASN A 79 13.35 6.38 -5.04
CA ASN A 79 12.54 7.29 -4.23
C ASN A 79 11.04 6.93 -4.15
N ARG A 80 10.74 5.61 -4.12
CA ARG A 80 9.37 5.12 -4.13
C ARG A 80 8.63 5.31 -2.80
N PHE A 81 9.35 5.57 -1.71
CA PHE A 81 8.81 5.69 -0.35
C PHE A 81 8.47 7.12 0.10
N GLY A 82 8.49 8.11 -0.78
CA GLY A 82 8.17 9.50 -0.40
C GLY A 82 6.79 9.68 0.25
N PHE A 83 5.81 8.82 -0.09
CA PHE A 83 4.48 8.84 0.51
C PHE A 83 4.46 8.46 2.01
N THR A 84 5.50 7.81 2.52
CA THR A 84 5.58 7.37 3.94
C THR A 84 5.69 8.54 4.91
N GLU A 85 6.17 9.69 4.46
CA GLU A 85 6.21 10.91 5.29
C GLU A 85 4.80 11.29 5.74
N ALA A 86 3.84 11.36 4.80
CA ALA A 86 2.46 11.67 5.13
C ALA A 86 1.82 10.57 6.02
N LEU A 87 2.16 9.30 5.82
CA LEU A 87 1.68 8.23 6.71
C LEU A 87 2.22 8.40 8.13
N ASN A 88 3.49 8.77 8.28
CA ASN A 88 4.09 9.03 9.60
C ASN A 88 3.45 10.26 10.27
N GLU A 89 3.10 11.31 9.51
CA GLU A 89 2.32 12.45 10.03
C GLU A 89 0.93 12.02 10.51
N MET A 90 0.34 10.99 9.90
CA MET A 90 -0.92 10.37 10.33
C MET A 90 -0.77 9.40 11.50
N GLY A 91 0.44 9.19 12.03
CA GLY A 91 0.70 8.33 13.20
C GLY A 91 1.31 6.97 12.87
N ALA A 92 1.64 6.67 11.62
CA ALA A 92 2.36 5.46 11.27
C ALA A 92 3.79 5.46 11.84
N ASN A 93 4.38 4.28 11.97
CA ASN A 93 5.78 4.11 12.37
C ASN A 93 6.54 3.41 11.22
N ILE A 94 7.04 4.22 10.28
CA ILE A 94 7.74 3.76 9.09
C ILE A 94 9.11 4.39 9.02
N VAL A 95 10.16 3.57 8.94
CA VAL A 95 11.56 4.00 8.78
C VAL A 95 12.05 3.57 7.41
N VAL A 96 12.54 4.52 6.60
CA VAL A 96 13.08 4.26 5.26
C VAL A 96 14.60 4.26 5.28
N HIS A 97 15.18 3.16 4.81
CA HIS A 97 16.62 2.96 4.67
C HIS A 97 17.05 3.12 3.22
N GLN A 98 17.95 4.06 2.95
CA GLN A 98 18.41 4.41 1.60
C GLN A 98 19.41 3.41 0.98
N SER A 99 19.92 2.45 1.76
CA SER A 99 20.93 1.49 1.30
C SER A 99 20.38 0.07 1.07
N GLY A 100 19.05 -0.09 1.07
CA GLY A 100 18.40 -1.39 0.99
C GLY A 100 18.83 -2.35 2.11
N LEU A 101 18.49 -3.63 1.97
CA LEU A 101 18.93 -4.69 2.88
C LEU A 101 20.39 -5.15 2.62
N ALA A 102 21.07 -4.56 1.64
CA ALA A 102 22.42 -4.96 1.20
C ALA A 102 23.54 -4.76 2.23
N SER A 103 23.24 -4.17 3.39
CA SER A 103 24.18 -4.14 4.51
C SER A 103 24.37 -5.51 5.18
N ILE A 104 23.47 -6.47 4.93
CA ILE A 104 23.43 -7.75 5.65
C ILE A 104 24.03 -8.92 4.86
N THR A 105 24.01 -8.89 3.51
CA THR A 105 24.56 -9.99 2.71
C THR A 105 25.18 -9.52 1.39
N ARG A 106 26.45 -9.18 1.43
CA ARG A 106 27.21 -8.78 0.23
C ARG A 106 27.60 -9.99 -0.62
N ARG A 107 26.82 -10.26 -1.68
CA ARG A 107 27.27 -11.07 -2.83
C ARG A 107 26.91 -10.47 -4.20
N VAL A 108 26.20 -9.34 -4.26
CA VAL A 108 25.78 -8.72 -5.53
C VAL A 108 26.20 -7.24 -5.56
N PRO A 109 26.65 -6.69 -6.70
CA PRO A 109 26.98 -5.27 -6.83
C PRO A 109 25.78 -4.41 -6.47
N ARG A 110 26.02 -3.35 -5.68
CA ARG A 110 25.00 -2.35 -5.31
C ARG A 110 24.30 -1.84 -6.56
N ARG A 111 22.98 -2.01 -6.61
CA ARG A 111 22.14 -1.15 -7.44
C ARG A 111 21.93 0.14 -6.64
N PRO A 112 22.23 1.32 -7.18
CA PRO A 112 22.10 2.60 -6.44
C PRO A 112 20.64 2.97 -6.11
N LEU A 113 19.68 2.14 -6.49
CA LEU A 113 18.23 2.38 -6.46
C LEU A 113 17.52 1.68 -5.31
N GLU A 114 18.21 0.81 -4.56
CA GLU A 114 17.57 -0.04 -3.55
C GLU A 114 17.25 0.75 -2.29
N GLN A 115 16.00 0.73 -1.89
CA GLN A 115 15.48 1.29 -0.63
C GLN A 115 14.69 0.22 0.11
N ALA A 116 14.66 0.31 1.43
CA ALA A 116 13.83 -0.56 2.25
C ALA A 116 13.03 0.27 3.25
N ALA A 117 11.72 -0.01 3.36
CA ALA A 117 10.87 0.51 4.41
C ALA A 117 10.67 -0.56 5.47
N VAL A 118 10.90 -0.20 6.72
CA VAL A 118 10.56 -0.99 7.91
C VAL A 118 9.30 -0.39 8.51
N ILE A 119 8.23 -1.17 8.62
CA ILE A 119 6.93 -0.75 9.11
C ILE A 119 6.65 -1.49 10.42
N THR A 120 6.48 -0.75 11.50
CA THR A 120 6.15 -1.32 12.81
C THR A 120 4.68 -1.02 13.13
N GLY A 121 3.88 -2.04 13.36
CA GLY A 121 2.45 -1.92 13.66
C GLY A 121 1.99 -2.85 14.79
N PRO A 122 0.72 -2.79 15.18
CA PRO A 122 -0.28 -1.86 14.67
C PRO A 122 -0.08 -0.43 15.21
N THR A 123 -0.32 0.56 14.36
CA THR A 123 -0.32 1.97 14.75
C THR A 123 -1.67 2.60 14.41
N PRO A 124 -2.38 3.23 15.36
CA PRO A 124 -3.62 3.91 15.05
C PRO A 124 -3.32 5.13 14.16
N LEU A 125 -3.85 5.11 12.94
CA LEU A 125 -3.79 6.28 12.06
C LEU A 125 -4.85 7.28 12.49
N HIS A 126 -4.53 8.56 12.47
CA HIS A 126 -5.46 9.65 12.77
C HIS A 126 -5.65 10.58 11.58
N GLY A 127 -6.80 11.28 11.57
CA GLY A 127 -7.16 12.22 10.51
C GLY A 127 -6.13 13.33 10.35
N ALA A 128 -5.86 13.71 9.10
CA ALA A 128 -4.89 14.75 8.74
C ALA A 128 -5.26 15.43 7.41
N ASP A 129 -4.66 16.59 7.18
CA ASP A 129 -4.70 17.25 5.89
C ASP A 129 -3.61 16.70 4.98
N VAL A 130 -4.03 15.93 3.98
CA VAL A 130 -3.12 15.20 3.10
C VAL A 130 -3.24 15.70 1.67
N ARG A 131 -2.12 15.92 1.02
CA ARG A 131 -2.09 16.26 -0.40
C ARG A 131 -1.58 15.08 -1.22
N VAL A 132 -2.36 14.67 -2.22
CA VAL A 132 -1.95 13.66 -3.20
C VAL A 132 -0.78 14.20 -4.05
N PRO A 133 0.42 13.61 -3.96
CA PRO A 133 1.61 14.12 -4.65
C PRO A 133 1.63 13.75 -6.13
N ASP A 134 1.24 12.54 -6.45
CA ASP A 134 1.25 11.96 -7.80
C ASP A 134 0.19 10.86 -7.94
N LEU A 135 0.05 10.32 -9.15
CA LEU A 135 -0.94 9.30 -9.47
C LEU A 135 -0.73 8.00 -8.67
N ARG A 136 0.51 7.57 -8.49
CA ARG A 136 0.83 6.26 -7.91
C ARG A 136 0.84 6.28 -6.38
N GLY A 137 1.50 7.27 -5.79
CA GLY A 137 1.51 7.47 -4.33
C GLY A 137 0.16 7.90 -3.77
N GLY A 138 -0.61 8.62 -4.57
CA GLY A 138 -1.86 9.23 -4.13
C GLY A 138 -2.93 8.27 -3.67
N PHE A 139 -3.02 7.08 -4.26
CA PHE A 139 -4.00 6.10 -3.83
C PHE A 139 -3.75 5.60 -2.40
N SER A 140 -2.50 5.49 -1.99
CA SER A 140 -2.13 5.14 -0.61
C SER A 140 -2.60 6.17 0.40
N HIS A 141 -2.52 7.46 0.06
CA HIS A 141 -3.02 8.55 0.90
C HIS A 141 -4.54 8.46 1.12
N LEU A 142 -5.28 8.10 0.07
CA LEU A 142 -6.74 7.87 0.19
C LEU A 142 -7.06 6.68 1.08
N ILE A 143 -6.35 5.56 0.91
CA ILE A 143 -6.55 4.37 1.75
C ILE A 143 -6.23 4.70 3.20
N ALA A 144 -5.13 5.41 3.46
CA ALA A 144 -4.77 5.83 4.81
C ALA A 144 -5.82 6.76 5.42
N ALA A 145 -6.31 7.75 4.67
CA ALA A 145 -7.37 8.65 5.11
C ALA A 145 -8.68 7.91 5.44
N LEU A 146 -9.04 6.89 4.66
CA LEU A 146 -10.22 6.06 4.91
C LEU A 146 -10.06 5.12 6.12
N ALA A 147 -8.83 4.71 6.43
CA ALA A 147 -8.52 3.84 7.57
C ALA A 147 -8.29 4.61 8.88
N ALA A 148 -8.04 5.91 8.80
CA ALA A 148 -7.71 6.75 9.95
C ALA A 148 -8.92 7.05 10.83
N GLU A 149 -8.70 7.17 12.13
CA GLU A 149 -9.69 7.68 13.07
C GLU A 149 -9.84 9.20 12.94
N GLY A 150 -11.07 9.69 12.96
CA GLY A 150 -11.40 11.11 12.79
C GLY A 150 -11.60 11.50 11.34
N THR A 151 -11.36 12.77 11.00
CA THR A 151 -11.60 13.33 9.67
C THR A 151 -10.28 13.66 8.98
N SER A 152 -10.14 13.26 7.74
CA SER A 152 -9.02 13.67 6.88
C SER A 152 -9.51 14.55 5.73
N THR A 153 -8.74 15.56 5.39
CA THR A 153 -8.93 16.35 4.16
C THR A 153 -7.92 15.90 3.13
N VAL A 154 -8.39 15.36 2.01
CA VAL A 154 -7.49 14.92 0.93
C VAL A 154 -7.60 15.85 -0.26
N SER A 155 -6.54 16.59 -0.55
CA SER A 155 -6.48 17.55 -1.65
C SER A 155 -5.78 16.97 -2.90
N ASN A 156 -5.99 17.64 -4.06
CA ASN A 156 -5.40 17.24 -5.35
C ASN A 156 -5.83 15.84 -5.85
N VAL A 157 -7.01 15.37 -5.45
CA VAL A 157 -7.54 14.03 -5.76
C VAL A 157 -7.75 13.81 -7.26
N GLY A 158 -7.97 14.88 -8.03
CA GLY A 158 -8.16 14.80 -9.49
C GLY A 158 -7.01 14.14 -10.25
N ILE A 159 -5.83 14.07 -9.67
CA ILE A 159 -4.68 13.35 -10.25
C ILE A 159 -4.94 11.84 -10.33
N ILE A 160 -5.68 11.28 -9.37
CA ILE A 160 -5.95 9.83 -9.26
C ILE A 160 -6.90 9.38 -10.37
N SER A 161 -7.89 10.22 -10.75
CA SER A 161 -8.84 9.88 -11.82
C SER A 161 -8.19 9.68 -13.19
N ARG A 162 -6.95 10.12 -13.37
CA ARG A 162 -6.18 9.90 -14.61
C ARG A 162 -5.74 8.45 -14.83
N GLY A 163 -5.66 7.67 -13.76
CA GLY A 163 -5.23 6.27 -13.82
C GLY A 163 -6.23 5.27 -13.23
N TYR A 164 -7.24 5.76 -12.51
CA TYR A 164 -8.23 4.92 -11.84
C TYR A 164 -9.63 5.34 -12.28
N GLU A 165 -10.19 4.58 -13.21
CA GLU A 165 -11.51 4.82 -13.77
C GLU A 165 -12.59 4.77 -12.69
N LEU A 166 -13.44 5.82 -12.61
CA LEU A 166 -14.60 5.92 -11.71
C LEU A 166 -14.28 5.57 -10.24
N PHE A 167 -13.06 5.90 -9.78
CA PHE A 167 -12.60 5.43 -8.47
C PHE A 167 -13.45 5.99 -7.31
N ILE A 168 -13.93 7.23 -7.41
CA ILE A 168 -14.84 7.84 -6.42
C ILE A 168 -16.13 7.03 -6.30
N ASP A 169 -16.75 6.67 -7.43
CA ASP A 169 -17.99 5.89 -7.43
C ASP A 169 -17.75 4.47 -6.90
N LYS A 170 -16.58 3.88 -7.24
CA LYS A 170 -16.18 2.57 -6.72
C LYS A 170 -15.96 2.62 -5.19
N LEU A 171 -15.34 3.67 -4.66
CA LEU A 171 -15.18 3.84 -3.21
C LEU A 171 -16.55 3.97 -2.51
N ARG A 172 -17.48 4.75 -3.07
CA ARG A 172 -18.85 4.84 -2.52
C ARG A 172 -19.57 3.49 -2.51
N GLN A 173 -19.44 2.72 -3.60
CA GLN A 173 -20.02 1.37 -3.67
C GLN A 173 -19.42 0.41 -2.64
N LEU A 174 -18.17 0.63 -2.25
CA LEU A 174 -17.50 -0.12 -1.18
C LEU A 174 -17.86 0.38 0.23
N GLY A 175 -18.69 1.43 0.33
CA GLY A 175 -19.15 1.95 1.62
C GLY A 175 -18.22 3.01 2.23
N ALA A 176 -17.32 3.59 1.46
CA ALA A 176 -16.47 4.68 1.95
C ALA A 176 -17.33 5.93 2.26
N ASP A 177 -17.12 6.50 3.43
CA ASP A 177 -17.78 7.72 3.91
C ASP A 177 -16.89 8.93 3.62
N PHE A 178 -17.30 9.77 2.69
CA PHE A 178 -16.61 11.01 2.33
C PHE A 178 -17.51 12.03 1.63
N GLU A 179 -17.15 13.28 1.76
CA GLU A 179 -17.76 14.41 1.06
C GLU A 179 -16.82 14.96 -0.02
N LEU A 180 -17.41 15.42 -1.12
CA LEU A 180 -16.67 16.15 -2.15
C LEU A 180 -16.94 17.64 -1.97
N PRO A 181 -15.91 18.51 -2.12
CA PRO A 181 -16.14 19.94 -2.11
C PRO A 181 -17.06 20.34 -3.26
N SER A 182 -17.97 21.23 -2.97
CA SER A 182 -18.92 21.82 -3.92
C SER A 182 -18.23 22.69 -4.96
#